data_bc9b260a637c5bb4a7187974e8bc3193
#
_entry.id   bc9b260a637c5bb4a7187974e8bc3193
#
_cell.length_a   1.000
_cell.length_b   1.000
_cell.length_c   1.000
_cell.angle_alpha   90.00
_cell.angle_beta   90.00
_cell.angle_gamma   90.00
#
_symmetry.space_group_name_H-M   'P 1'
#
loop_
_entity.id
_entity.type
_entity.pdbx_description
1 polymer ?
#
loop_
_entity_poly.entity_id
_entity_poly.type
_entity_poly.pdbx_seq_one_letter_code
_entity_poly.pdbx_strand_id
1 'polypeptide(L)'
;MINTHRLMGENILKYANSKSIYLINKKRFIWGNIKPDCTPKYKVKKHYYDESIDMIIDKIIHLSSLTLEEVYFDMKLGRFSEELGVVCHFLCDFFCAPHYYRWEFKSTNAVKQHMMYEQKLAKLCKTFKPTKIINTNINRENLKEFIEELQKQYDGIVNYNNDLTFAYYVCDSVINMVLNHVFSNKNLSGKNIIEYKSKVII
;
A
#
# COMPACT_ATOMS: atom_id res chain seq x y z
N MET A 1 -5.77 -9.26 8.88
CA MET A 1 -7.05 -8.79 9.50
C MET A 1 -6.85 -7.42 10.15
N ILE A 2 -7.93 -6.72 10.52
CA ILE A 2 -7.98 -5.29 10.90
C ILE A 2 -6.78 -4.77 11.71
N ASN A 3 -6.37 -5.46 12.77
CA ASN A 3 -5.28 -4.99 13.63
C ASN A 3 -3.91 -5.08 12.95
N THR A 4 -3.69 -6.09 12.12
CA THR A 4 -2.44 -6.29 11.37
C THR A 4 -2.27 -5.16 10.37
N HIS A 5 -3.28 -4.92 9.51
CA HIS A 5 -3.25 -3.85 8.51
C HIS A 5 -3.17 -2.45 9.13
N ARG A 6 -3.81 -2.23 10.30
CA ARG A 6 -3.64 -0.98 11.03
C ARG A 6 -2.18 -0.75 11.43
N LEU A 7 -1.54 -1.75 12.03
CA LEU A 7 -0.12 -1.66 12.44
C LEU A 7 0.82 -1.54 11.24
N MET A 8 0.54 -2.28 10.16
CA MET A 8 1.27 -2.15 8.90
C MET A 8 1.20 -0.72 8.36
N GLY A 9 -0.01 -0.16 8.27
CA GLY A 9 -0.21 1.21 7.80
C GLY A 9 0.49 2.26 8.67
N GLU A 10 0.44 2.11 10.00
CA GLU A 10 1.17 2.98 10.93
C GLU A 10 2.69 2.91 10.71
N ASN A 11 3.22 1.72 10.54
CA ASN A 11 4.65 1.51 10.35
C ASN A 11 5.12 1.93 8.95
N ILE A 12 4.34 1.66 7.89
CA ILE A 12 4.65 2.14 6.55
C ILE A 12 4.87 3.66 6.60
N LEU A 13 3.93 4.43 7.17
CA LEU A 13 4.08 5.88 7.28
C LEU A 13 5.25 6.31 8.15
N LYS A 14 5.55 5.56 9.21
CA LYS A 14 6.67 5.87 10.12
C LYS A 14 8.03 5.71 9.45
N TYR A 15 8.16 4.73 8.56
CA TYR A 15 9.43 4.38 7.92
C TYR A 15 9.50 4.79 6.45
N ALA A 16 8.40 5.31 5.88
CA ALA A 16 8.35 5.73 4.50
C ALA A 16 9.49 6.70 4.13
N ASN A 17 10.11 6.44 3.00
CA ASN A 17 11.30 7.15 2.55
C ASN A 17 11.00 8.32 1.58
N SER A 18 9.72 8.56 1.29
CA SER A 18 9.31 9.64 0.40
C SER A 18 9.40 11.01 1.07
N LYS A 19 10.08 11.96 0.40
CA LYS A 19 10.10 13.37 0.83
C LYS A 19 8.72 14.02 0.80
N SER A 20 7.78 13.46 0.04
CA SER A 20 6.42 13.96 -0.14
C SER A 20 5.39 13.30 0.78
N ILE A 21 5.85 12.53 1.78
CA ILE A 21 4.97 11.78 2.70
C ILE A 21 3.98 12.69 3.45
N TYR A 22 4.29 13.97 3.61
CA TYR A 22 3.40 14.96 4.22
C TYR A 22 2.08 15.17 3.45
N LEU A 23 2.00 14.76 2.18
CA LEU A 23 0.77 14.76 1.39
C LEU A 23 -0.23 13.67 1.84
N ILE A 24 0.20 12.77 2.70
CA ILE A 24 -0.66 11.67 3.16
C ILE A 24 -1.36 12.06 4.47
N ASN A 25 -2.69 12.11 4.43
CA ASN A 25 -3.48 12.19 5.66
C ASN A 25 -3.38 10.84 6.40
N LYS A 26 -2.64 10.82 7.51
CA LYS A 26 -2.34 9.61 8.28
C LYS A 26 -3.59 8.83 8.68
N LYS A 27 -4.64 9.49 9.20
CA LYS A 27 -5.86 8.82 9.66
C LYS A 27 -6.59 8.14 8.50
N ARG A 28 -6.67 8.82 7.36
CA ARG A 28 -7.32 8.29 6.16
C ARG A 28 -6.52 7.14 5.52
N PHE A 29 -5.21 7.26 5.48
CA PHE A 29 -4.34 6.19 5.00
C PHE A 29 -4.47 4.92 5.85
N ILE A 30 -4.44 5.05 7.17
CA ILE A 30 -4.63 3.90 8.08
C ILE A 30 -6.03 3.31 7.90
N TRP A 31 -7.07 4.15 7.76
CA TRP A 31 -8.40 3.66 7.44
C TRP A 31 -8.43 2.91 6.11
N GLY A 32 -7.78 3.42 5.07
CA GLY A 32 -7.62 2.73 3.78
C GLY A 32 -7.01 1.34 3.91
N ASN A 33 -6.00 1.18 4.77
CA ASN A 33 -5.39 -0.13 5.07
C ASN A 33 -6.32 -1.10 5.81
N ILE A 34 -7.38 -0.63 6.45
CA ILE A 34 -8.35 -1.46 7.18
C ILE A 34 -9.60 -1.75 6.33
N LYS A 35 -9.96 -0.79 5.49
CA LYS A 35 -11.23 -0.72 4.78
C LYS A 35 -11.57 -1.97 3.96
N PRO A 36 -10.65 -2.63 3.24
CA PRO A 36 -10.95 -3.85 2.49
C PRO A 36 -11.51 -4.98 3.36
N ASP A 37 -11.02 -5.17 4.56
CA ASP A 37 -11.52 -6.17 5.51
C ASP A 37 -12.90 -5.83 6.08
N CYS A 38 -13.28 -4.54 6.09
CA CYS A 38 -14.46 -4.07 6.82
C CYS A 38 -15.66 -3.78 5.94
N THR A 39 -15.46 -3.48 4.65
CA THR A 39 -16.52 -2.95 3.82
C THR A 39 -17.01 -3.93 2.76
N PRO A 40 -18.34 -4.04 2.49
CA PRO A 40 -18.87 -4.97 1.50
C PRO A 40 -18.26 -4.81 0.11
N LYS A 41 -17.93 -3.57 -0.27
CA LYS A 41 -17.33 -3.26 -1.59
C LYS A 41 -16.07 -4.09 -1.88
N TYR A 42 -15.26 -4.36 -0.86
CA TYR A 42 -13.99 -5.08 -0.99
C TYR A 42 -14.08 -6.52 -0.47
N LYS A 43 -15.06 -6.88 0.39
CA LYS A 43 -15.22 -8.25 0.89
C LYS A 43 -15.47 -9.29 -0.21
N VAL A 44 -16.07 -8.87 -1.33
CA VAL A 44 -16.27 -9.73 -2.51
C VAL A 44 -15.05 -9.78 -3.42
N LYS A 45 -14.04 -8.93 -3.16
CA LYS A 45 -12.76 -8.96 -3.86
C LYS A 45 -11.81 -9.84 -3.08
N LYS A 46 -11.34 -10.90 -3.72
CA LYS A 46 -10.39 -11.78 -3.05
C LYS A 46 -9.02 -11.11 -2.95
N HIS A 47 -8.37 -11.34 -1.81
CA HIS A 47 -7.08 -10.75 -1.48
C HIS A 47 -5.92 -11.59 -1.99
N TYR A 48 -6.11 -12.25 -3.16
CA TYR A 48 -5.09 -13.02 -3.83
C TYR A 48 -4.48 -12.24 -4.97
N TYR A 49 -3.19 -12.46 -5.19
CA TYR A 49 -2.44 -11.76 -6.23
C TYR A 49 -3.12 -11.87 -7.60
N ASP A 50 -3.32 -13.07 -8.09
CA ASP A 50 -3.87 -13.34 -9.42
C ASP A 50 -5.31 -12.84 -9.64
N GLU A 51 -6.08 -12.67 -8.57
CA GLU A 51 -7.47 -12.22 -8.65
C GLU A 51 -7.64 -10.69 -8.52
N SER A 52 -6.66 -10.00 -7.96
CA SER A 52 -6.80 -8.58 -7.63
C SER A 52 -5.68 -7.69 -8.15
N ILE A 53 -4.62 -8.26 -8.75
CA ILE A 53 -3.46 -7.48 -9.19
C ILE A 53 -3.84 -6.41 -10.22
N ASP A 54 -4.63 -6.74 -11.24
CA ASP A 54 -4.99 -5.78 -12.29
C ASP A 54 -5.78 -4.60 -11.71
N MET A 55 -6.74 -4.85 -10.80
CA MET A 55 -7.47 -3.79 -10.10
C MET A 55 -6.52 -2.88 -9.29
N ILE A 56 -5.51 -3.44 -8.68
CA ILE A 56 -4.54 -2.67 -7.88
C ILE A 56 -3.60 -1.88 -8.77
N ILE A 57 -3.13 -2.45 -9.86
CA ILE A 57 -2.33 -1.74 -10.88
C ILE A 57 -3.11 -0.54 -11.43
N ASP A 58 -4.36 -0.74 -11.87
CA ASP A 58 -5.22 0.35 -12.37
C ASP A 58 -5.37 1.46 -11.34
N LYS A 59 -5.56 1.10 -10.07
CA LYS A 59 -5.67 2.06 -8.97
C LYS A 59 -4.36 2.84 -8.77
N ILE A 60 -3.22 2.18 -8.79
CA ILE A 60 -1.90 2.83 -8.64
C ILE A 60 -1.64 3.77 -9.83
N ILE A 61 -1.91 3.33 -11.06
CA ILE A 61 -1.77 4.14 -12.26
C ILE A 61 -2.66 5.38 -12.15
N HIS A 62 -3.95 5.21 -11.79
CA HIS A 62 -4.86 6.33 -11.59
C HIS A 62 -4.33 7.32 -10.53
N LEU A 63 -3.93 6.85 -9.34
CA LEU A 63 -3.41 7.72 -8.29
C LEU A 63 -2.14 8.46 -8.71
N SER A 64 -1.25 7.79 -9.45
CA SER A 64 -0.01 8.38 -9.94
C SER A 64 -0.23 9.37 -11.12
N SER A 65 -1.36 9.28 -11.83
CA SER A 65 -1.68 10.19 -12.93
C SER A 65 -2.23 11.54 -12.47
N LEU A 66 -2.69 11.63 -11.22
CA LEU A 66 -3.24 12.86 -10.68
C LEU A 66 -2.17 13.95 -10.57
N THR A 67 -2.59 15.18 -10.77
CA THR A 67 -1.81 16.37 -10.45
C THR A 67 -1.97 16.71 -8.97
N LEU A 68 -1.09 17.55 -8.45
CA LEU A 68 -1.19 18.03 -7.07
C LEU A 68 -2.50 18.79 -6.84
N GLU A 69 -2.96 19.56 -7.84
CA GLU A 69 -4.21 20.30 -7.80
C GLU A 69 -5.43 19.37 -7.68
N GLU A 70 -5.49 18.33 -8.53
CA GLU A 70 -6.56 17.33 -8.48
C GLU A 70 -6.60 16.58 -7.14
N VAL A 71 -5.44 16.27 -6.56
CA VAL A 71 -5.36 15.64 -5.24
C VAL A 71 -5.95 16.54 -4.15
N TYR A 72 -5.70 17.86 -4.22
CA TYR A 72 -6.19 18.78 -3.19
C TYR A 72 -7.67 19.17 -3.36
N PHE A 73 -8.10 19.46 -4.60
CA PHE A 73 -9.41 20.02 -4.87
C PHE A 73 -10.45 18.98 -5.28
N ASP A 74 -10.15 18.14 -6.26
CA ASP A 74 -11.13 17.23 -6.84
C ASP A 74 -11.28 15.97 -6.01
N MET A 75 -10.17 15.33 -5.69
CA MET A 75 -10.19 14.08 -4.94
C MET A 75 -10.27 14.29 -3.43
N LYS A 76 -9.89 15.45 -2.94
CA LYS A 76 -9.61 15.77 -1.53
C LYS A 76 -8.49 14.87 -0.97
N LEU A 77 -7.53 15.46 -0.33
CA LEU A 77 -6.34 14.78 0.23
C LEU A 77 -6.68 13.54 1.08
N GLY A 78 -7.82 13.60 1.79
CA GLY A 78 -8.29 12.47 2.59
C GLY A 78 -8.67 11.25 1.75
N ARG A 79 -9.34 11.43 0.61
CA ARG A 79 -9.72 10.33 -0.28
C ARG A 79 -8.52 9.75 -1.01
N PHE A 80 -7.61 10.59 -1.50
CA PHE A 80 -6.34 10.16 -2.09
C PHE A 80 -5.58 9.24 -1.11
N SER A 81 -5.41 9.71 0.14
CA SER A 81 -4.72 8.94 1.17
C SER A 81 -5.42 7.62 1.51
N GLU A 82 -6.75 7.61 1.54
CA GLU A 82 -7.55 6.41 1.78
C GLU A 82 -7.38 5.39 0.65
N GLU A 83 -7.44 5.82 -0.62
CA GLU A 83 -7.26 4.92 -1.77
C GLU A 83 -5.81 4.39 -1.85
N LEU A 84 -4.82 5.20 -1.49
CA LEU A 84 -3.43 4.73 -1.38
C LEU A 84 -3.26 3.71 -0.23
N GLY A 85 -4.00 3.89 0.87
CA GLY A 85 -4.07 2.90 1.95
C GLY A 85 -4.69 1.58 1.49
N VAL A 86 -5.75 1.62 0.66
CA VAL A 86 -6.33 0.41 0.06
C VAL A 86 -5.32 -0.32 -0.82
N VAL A 87 -4.54 0.40 -1.62
CA VAL A 87 -3.43 -0.19 -2.40
C VAL A 87 -2.46 -0.93 -1.48
N CYS A 88 -2.00 -0.29 -0.41
CA CYS A 88 -1.06 -0.90 0.52
C CYS A 88 -1.64 -2.14 1.23
N HIS A 89 -2.94 -2.15 1.55
CA HIS A 89 -3.59 -3.33 2.09
C HIS A 89 -3.41 -4.55 1.17
N PHE A 90 -3.82 -4.44 -0.10
CA PHE A 90 -3.70 -5.54 -1.05
C PHE A 90 -2.24 -5.93 -1.32
N LEU A 91 -1.34 -4.96 -1.43
CA LEU A 91 0.09 -5.24 -1.58
C LEU A 91 0.65 -6.01 -0.38
N CYS A 92 0.21 -5.71 0.85
CA CYS A 92 0.60 -6.49 2.03
C CYS A 92 0.09 -7.94 1.96
N ASP A 93 -1.16 -8.13 1.51
CA ASP A 93 -1.74 -9.47 1.40
C ASP A 93 -1.06 -10.31 0.32
N PHE A 94 -0.65 -9.71 -0.78
CA PHE A 94 0.07 -10.40 -1.85
C PHE A 94 1.41 -11.01 -1.38
N PHE A 95 1.99 -10.49 -0.30
CA PHE A 95 3.23 -10.96 0.33
C PHE A 95 2.98 -11.44 1.76
N CYS A 96 1.83 -12.08 1.99
CA CYS A 96 1.50 -12.69 3.25
C CYS A 96 1.22 -14.18 3.03
N ALA A 97 1.93 -15.07 3.71
CA ALA A 97 1.89 -16.51 3.45
C ALA A 97 0.48 -17.13 3.44
N PRO A 98 -0.46 -16.80 4.34
CA PRO A 98 -1.83 -17.28 4.26
C PRO A 98 -2.55 -16.94 2.94
N HIS A 99 -2.35 -15.73 2.42
CA HIS A 99 -2.94 -15.30 1.14
C HIS A 99 -2.19 -15.91 -0.04
N TYR A 100 -0.88 -15.87 -0.02
CA TYR A 100 -0.04 -16.41 -1.08
C TYR A 100 -0.33 -17.91 -1.31
N TYR A 101 -0.45 -18.69 -0.24
CA TYR A 101 -0.74 -20.13 -0.31
C TYR A 101 -2.21 -20.48 -0.26
N ARG A 102 -3.11 -19.51 -0.24
CA ARG A 102 -4.57 -19.74 -0.19
C ARG A 102 -4.97 -20.74 0.90
N TRP A 103 -4.54 -20.49 2.13
CA TRP A 103 -4.74 -21.44 3.24
C TRP A 103 -6.19 -21.80 3.49
N GLU A 104 -7.13 -20.88 3.25
CA GLU A 104 -8.56 -21.09 3.47
C GLU A 104 -9.16 -22.25 2.66
N PHE A 105 -8.48 -22.66 1.59
CA PHE A 105 -8.90 -23.81 0.78
C PHE A 105 -8.21 -25.13 1.17
N LYS A 106 -7.31 -25.13 2.15
CA LYS A 106 -6.47 -26.30 2.46
C LYS A 106 -6.98 -27.17 3.59
N SER A 107 -7.80 -26.63 4.53
CA SER A 107 -8.33 -27.41 5.66
C SER A 107 -9.51 -26.73 6.34
N THR A 108 -10.29 -27.50 7.12
CA THR A 108 -11.39 -27.00 7.95
C THR A 108 -10.94 -26.02 9.04
N ASN A 109 -9.67 -26.10 9.46
CA ASN A 109 -9.07 -25.20 10.46
C ASN A 109 -8.31 -24.00 9.85
N ALA A 110 -8.33 -23.86 8.53
CA ALA A 110 -7.53 -22.87 7.81
C ALA A 110 -7.81 -21.43 8.25
N VAL A 111 -9.06 -21.07 8.47
CA VAL A 111 -9.44 -19.72 8.95
C VAL A 111 -8.79 -19.43 10.30
N LYS A 112 -8.81 -20.39 11.23
CA LYS A 112 -8.15 -20.24 12.53
C LYS A 112 -6.64 -20.12 12.40
N GLN A 113 -6.02 -20.93 11.54
CA GLN A 113 -4.59 -20.87 11.28
C GLN A 113 -4.19 -19.53 10.67
N HIS A 114 -4.94 -19.03 9.70
CA HIS A 114 -4.77 -17.71 9.10
C HIS A 114 -4.83 -16.61 10.17
N MET A 115 -5.90 -16.60 10.99
CA MET A 115 -6.03 -15.62 12.08
C MET A 115 -4.85 -15.67 13.07
N MET A 116 -4.40 -16.87 13.44
CA MET A 116 -3.24 -17.03 14.33
C MET A 116 -1.95 -16.53 13.70
N TYR A 117 -1.77 -16.78 12.39
CA TYR A 117 -0.62 -16.28 11.64
C TYR A 117 -0.57 -14.76 11.66
N GLU A 118 -1.66 -14.11 11.28
CA GLU A 118 -1.72 -12.65 11.25
C GLU A 118 -1.59 -12.01 12.63
N GLN A 119 -2.07 -12.65 13.71
CA GLN A 119 -1.83 -12.16 15.06
C GLN A 119 -0.34 -12.16 15.43
N LYS A 120 0.41 -13.18 15.02
CA LYS A 120 1.86 -13.25 15.22
C LYS A 120 2.57 -12.22 14.35
N LEU A 121 2.16 -12.08 13.09
CA LEU A 121 2.67 -11.06 12.17
C LEU A 121 2.47 -9.65 12.74
N ALA A 122 1.28 -9.35 13.28
CA ALA A 122 0.98 -8.08 13.94
C ALA A 122 1.86 -7.81 15.17
N LYS A 123 2.19 -8.85 15.96
CA LYS A 123 3.11 -8.71 17.10
C LYS A 123 4.52 -8.35 16.63
N LEU A 124 5.01 -9.05 15.60
CA LEU A 124 6.34 -8.78 15.03
C LEU A 124 6.40 -7.39 14.39
N CYS A 125 5.34 -6.97 13.69
CA CYS A 125 5.23 -5.66 13.04
C CYS A 125 5.54 -4.50 14.01
N LYS A 126 5.22 -4.63 15.31
CA LYS A 126 5.50 -3.58 16.32
C LYS A 126 6.98 -3.30 16.52
N THR A 127 7.82 -4.30 16.35
CA THR A 127 9.28 -4.24 16.60
C THR A 127 10.09 -4.31 15.32
N PHE A 128 9.46 -4.67 14.21
CA PHE A 128 10.10 -4.78 12.91
C PHE A 128 10.59 -3.42 12.42
N LYS A 129 11.83 -3.38 11.97
CA LYS A 129 12.46 -2.19 11.37
C LYS A 129 12.77 -2.53 9.91
N PRO A 130 11.99 -2.00 8.96
CA PRO A 130 12.25 -2.27 7.56
C PRO A 130 13.59 -1.68 7.14
N THR A 131 14.25 -2.35 6.21
CA THR A 131 15.41 -1.79 5.52
C THR A 131 14.94 -0.59 4.69
N LYS A 132 15.64 0.53 4.78
CA LYS A 132 15.33 1.74 4.01
C LYS A 132 15.79 1.62 2.56
N ILE A 133 15.37 0.56 1.89
CA ILE A 133 15.64 0.32 0.48
C ILE A 133 14.32 0.42 -0.26
N ILE A 134 14.26 1.28 -1.26
CA ILE A 134 13.13 1.41 -2.18
C ILE A 134 13.64 1.23 -3.61
N ASN A 135 12.78 0.74 -4.48
CA ASN A 135 13.06 0.80 -5.91
C ASN A 135 12.66 2.19 -6.43
N THR A 136 13.63 2.96 -6.87
CA THR A 136 13.42 4.29 -7.44
C THR A 136 13.22 4.27 -8.96
N ASN A 137 13.38 3.12 -9.60
CA ASN A 137 13.30 2.95 -11.05
C ASN A 137 11.91 2.48 -11.51
N ILE A 138 10.97 2.27 -10.59
CA ILE A 138 9.61 1.92 -10.96
C ILE A 138 8.86 3.14 -11.49
N ASN A 139 8.07 2.88 -12.52
CA ASN A 139 7.18 3.84 -13.16
C ASN A 139 5.89 3.12 -13.58
N ARG A 140 4.96 3.82 -14.24
CA ARG A 140 3.66 3.25 -14.63
C ARG A 140 3.79 2.10 -15.62
N GLU A 141 4.77 2.15 -16.48
CA GLU A 141 4.99 1.18 -17.56
C GLU A 141 5.54 -0.15 -17.04
N ASN A 142 6.45 -0.12 -16.06
CA ASN A 142 7.11 -1.31 -15.51
C ASN A 142 6.55 -1.77 -14.15
N LEU A 143 5.50 -1.10 -13.63
CA LEU A 143 4.95 -1.39 -12.30
C LEU A 143 4.49 -2.84 -12.15
N LYS A 144 3.77 -3.37 -13.13
CA LYS A 144 3.27 -4.75 -13.08
C LYS A 144 4.42 -5.74 -13.09
N GLU A 145 5.37 -5.56 -13.99
CA GLU A 145 6.58 -6.39 -14.08
C GLU A 145 7.39 -6.37 -12.76
N PHE A 146 7.53 -5.20 -12.15
CA PHE A 146 8.17 -5.05 -10.85
C PHE A 146 7.49 -5.91 -9.77
N ILE A 147 6.16 -5.87 -9.66
CA ILE A 147 5.42 -6.65 -8.66
C ILE A 147 5.48 -8.14 -9.00
N GLU A 148 5.38 -8.52 -10.26
CA GLU A 148 5.51 -9.90 -10.73
C GLU A 148 6.89 -10.49 -10.38
N GLU A 149 7.95 -9.71 -10.55
CA GLU A 149 9.30 -10.13 -10.20
C GLU A 149 9.46 -10.32 -8.69
N LEU A 150 8.87 -9.45 -7.88
CA LEU A 150 8.83 -9.64 -6.43
C LEU A 150 8.04 -10.89 -6.02
N GLN A 151 6.93 -11.21 -6.72
CA GLN A 151 6.17 -12.44 -6.48
C GLN A 151 7.00 -13.70 -6.77
N LYS A 152 7.83 -13.67 -7.81
CA LYS A 152 8.76 -14.78 -8.12
C LYS A 152 9.84 -14.92 -7.06
N GLN A 153 10.33 -13.81 -6.50
CA GLN A 153 11.35 -13.79 -5.45
C GLN A 153 10.78 -14.12 -4.07
N TYR A 154 9.49 -13.90 -3.85
CA TYR A 154 8.79 -14.25 -2.63
C TYR A 154 8.62 -15.77 -2.59
N ASP A 155 9.61 -16.45 -2.07
CA ASP A 155 9.71 -17.91 -2.08
C ASP A 155 8.68 -18.62 -1.18
N GLY A 156 7.70 -17.91 -0.74
CA GLY A 156 6.58 -18.45 0.03
C GLY A 156 6.98 -19.31 1.22
N ILE A 157 8.21 -19.25 1.68
CA ILE A 157 8.60 -19.81 2.96
C ILE A 157 7.82 -19.10 4.04
N VAL A 158 7.03 -19.84 4.81
CA VAL A 158 6.23 -19.32 5.92
C VAL A 158 7.16 -18.67 6.95
N ASN A 159 7.44 -17.39 6.76
CA ASN A 159 8.36 -16.62 7.58
C ASN A 159 7.87 -15.18 7.73
N TYR A 160 7.47 -14.80 8.93
CA TYR A 160 6.95 -13.47 9.23
C TYR A 160 7.89 -12.32 8.86
N ASN A 161 9.23 -12.50 8.99
CA ASN A 161 10.19 -11.48 8.59
C ASN A 161 10.22 -11.32 7.08
N ASN A 162 10.11 -12.41 6.33
CA ASN A 162 10.03 -12.41 4.88
C ASN A 162 8.77 -11.65 4.42
N ASP A 163 7.61 -12.01 4.96
CA ASP A 163 6.34 -11.33 4.67
C ASP A 163 6.46 -9.82 4.90
N LEU A 164 6.95 -9.41 6.08
CA LEU A 164 7.12 -7.99 6.40
C LEU A 164 8.12 -7.30 5.48
N THR A 165 9.24 -7.95 5.16
CA THR A 165 10.27 -7.37 4.29
C THR A 165 9.72 -7.06 2.91
N PHE A 166 9.06 -8.02 2.27
CA PHE A 166 8.47 -7.82 0.95
C PHE A 166 7.31 -6.82 0.97
N ALA A 167 6.41 -6.92 1.96
CA ALA A 167 5.28 -6.01 2.11
C ALA A 167 5.73 -4.55 2.29
N TYR A 168 6.74 -4.29 3.14
CA TYR A 168 7.28 -2.94 3.29
C TYR A 168 7.98 -2.45 2.05
N TYR A 169 8.81 -3.28 1.43
CA TYR A 169 9.56 -2.90 0.25
C TYR A 169 8.64 -2.49 -0.92
N VAL A 170 7.63 -3.31 -1.21
CA VAL A 170 6.68 -3.00 -2.29
C VAL A 170 5.83 -1.77 -1.96
N CYS A 171 5.31 -1.67 -0.73
CA CYS A 171 4.49 -0.52 -0.34
C CYS A 171 5.27 0.80 -0.37
N ASP A 172 6.49 0.83 0.19
CA ASP A 172 7.32 2.05 0.22
C ASP A 172 7.75 2.45 -1.19
N SER A 173 8.11 1.49 -2.05
CA SER A 173 8.45 1.74 -3.45
C SER A 173 7.26 2.32 -4.23
N VAL A 174 6.07 1.74 -4.09
CA VAL A 174 4.84 2.22 -4.76
C VAL A 174 4.41 3.59 -4.24
N ILE A 175 4.42 3.81 -2.93
CA ILE A 175 4.11 5.13 -2.33
C ILE A 175 5.06 6.19 -2.89
N ASN A 176 6.35 5.91 -2.90
CA ASN A 176 7.35 6.83 -3.42
C ASN A 176 7.12 7.15 -4.90
N MET A 177 6.84 6.14 -5.72
CA MET A 177 6.52 6.32 -7.13
C MET A 177 5.28 7.20 -7.31
N VAL A 178 4.16 6.87 -6.64
CA VAL A 178 2.90 7.63 -6.74
C VAL A 178 3.12 9.09 -6.35
N LEU A 179 3.75 9.34 -5.21
CA LEU A 179 3.96 10.70 -4.71
C LEU A 179 4.90 11.50 -5.62
N ASN A 180 5.94 10.88 -6.16
CA ASN A 180 6.86 11.53 -7.10
C ASN A 180 6.14 11.92 -8.40
N HIS A 181 5.28 11.06 -8.94
CA HIS A 181 4.50 11.37 -10.13
C HIS A 181 3.50 12.50 -9.87
N VAL A 182 2.72 12.43 -8.78
CA VAL A 182 1.79 13.52 -8.39
C VAL A 182 2.52 14.86 -8.28
N PHE A 183 3.74 14.84 -7.75
CA PHE A 183 4.55 16.07 -7.63
C PHE A 183 5.10 16.58 -8.95
N SER A 184 5.40 15.66 -9.88
CA SER A 184 5.99 15.96 -11.18
C SER A 184 4.96 16.29 -12.25
N ASN A 185 3.71 15.83 -12.09
CA ASN A 185 2.63 16.09 -13.01
C ASN A 185 2.29 17.60 -12.96
N LYS A 186 2.56 18.30 -14.04
CA LYS A 186 2.29 19.74 -14.15
C LYS A 186 0.84 19.96 -14.54
N ASN A 187 0.19 20.92 -13.88
CA ASN A 187 -1.07 21.46 -14.39
C ASN A 187 -0.82 22.22 -15.69
N LEU A 188 -1.68 22.02 -16.66
CA LEU A 188 -1.70 22.80 -17.90
C LEU A 188 -2.10 24.27 -17.64
N SER A 189 -2.67 24.59 -16.48
CA SER A 189 -2.98 25.96 -16.04
C SER A 189 -1.86 26.45 -15.11
N GLY A 190 -0.97 27.27 -15.64
CA GLY A 190 0.22 27.81 -14.98
C GLY A 190 -0.02 28.66 -13.69
N LYS A 191 -0.79 28.18 -12.73
CA LYS A 191 -0.95 28.79 -11.42
C LYS A 191 0.12 28.29 -10.46
N ASN A 192 0.83 29.24 -9.88
CA ASN A 192 2.02 29.07 -9.03
C ASN A 192 1.81 28.13 -7.84
N ILE A 193 2.46 26.98 -7.86
CA ILE A 193 2.55 26.00 -6.75
C ILE A 193 3.17 26.65 -5.47
N ILE A 194 3.83 27.79 -5.58
CA ILE A 194 4.50 28.49 -4.47
C ILE A 194 3.50 28.99 -3.43
N GLU A 195 2.27 29.34 -3.83
CA GLU A 195 1.23 29.84 -2.92
C GLU A 195 0.63 28.76 -2.00
N TYR A 196 0.81 27.46 -2.36
CA TYR A 196 0.26 26.35 -1.58
C TYR A 196 1.15 25.93 -0.41
N LYS A 197 2.48 26.12 -0.51
CA LYS A 197 3.41 25.82 0.59
C LYS A 197 3.15 26.66 1.84
N SER A 198 2.63 27.86 1.69
CA SER A 198 2.36 28.77 2.82
C SER A 198 1.05 28.47 3.57
N LYS A 199 0.15 27.65 2.99
CA LYS A 199 -1.16 27.30 3.61
C LYS A 199 -1.19 25.94 4.32
N VAL A 200 -0.13 25.16 4.22
CA VAL A 200 -0.05 23.78 4.79
C VAL A 200 0.88 23.71 6.01
N ILE A 201 1.58 24.82 6.33
CA ILE A 201 2.47 24.92 7.50
C ILE A 201 1.81 25.85 8.54
N ILE A 202 0.59 25.54 8.93
CA ILE A 202 -0.02 26.04 10.17
C ILE A 202 -0.69 24.86 10.88
#